data_b48702f9757d98d2db3fe9f19a66c7f0
#
_entry.id   b48702f9757d98d2db3fe9f19a66c7f0
#
_cell.length_a   1.000
_cell.length_b   1.000
_cell.length_c   1.000
_cell.angle_alpha   90.00
_cell.angle_beta   90.00
_cell.angle_gamma   90.00
#
_symmetry.space_group_name_H-M   'P 1'
#
loop_
_entity.id
_entity.type
_entity.pdbx_description
1 polymer ?
#
loop_
_entity_poly.entity_id
_entity_poly.type
_entity_poly.pdbx_seq_one_letter_code
_entity_poly.pdbx_strand_id
1 'polypeptide(L)'
;MTAARIRPAAEADAAAICEIYNQGIEDRLATLETELRTPEERRHWLKARGPRHPVIVAEDGGRVVGWGSLNAFNPRDAYRHVVDFSIYVERAYRGKGVGKAVLARLVELGRELGYHKMVLSAFPHNAAGMALYERIGFRTVGVYKQQGLLDGRWVDTIVMEKLL
;
A
#
# COMPACT_ATOMS: atom_id res chain seq x y z
N MET A 1 -16.55 0.29 17.41
CA MET A 1 -15.77 0.17 16.17
C MET A 1 -15.40 -1.29 15.96
N THR A 2 -15.90 -1.91 14.90
CA THR A 2 -15.63 -3.31 14.60
C THR A 2 -14.20 -3.41 14.07
N ALA A 3 -13.39 -4.27 14.66
CA ALA A 3 -12.04 -4.50 14.16
C ALA A 3 -12.12 -5.27 12.85
N ALA A 4 -11.52 -4.73 11.79
CA ALA A 4 -11.44 -5.43 10.52
C ALA A 4 -10.55 -6.68 10.65
N ARG A 5 -10.98 -7.77 10.04
CA ARG A 5 -10.23 -9.01 10.01
C ARG A 5 -9.24 -8.96 8.84
N ILE A 6 -7.96 -9.22 9.12
CA ILE A 6 -6.93 -9.29 8.10
C ILE A 6 -6.77 -10.74 7.65
N ARG A 7 -6.77 -10.96 6.34
CA ARG A 7 -6.57 -12.28 5.72
C ARG A 7 -5.84 -12.18 4.39
N PRO A 8 -5.24 -13.25 3.87
CA PRO A 8 -4.72 -13.25 2.51
C PRO A 8 -5.81 -12.94 1.49
N ALA A 9 -5.45 -12.22 0.43
CA ALA A 9 -6.36 -11.95 -0.68
C ALA A 9 -6.59 -13.23 -1.49
N ALA A 10 -7.81 -13.37 -1.98
CA ALA A 10 -8.18 -14.42 -2.92
C ALA A 10 -8.57 -13.78 -4.26
N GLU A 11 -8.62 -14.57 -5.31
CA GLU A 11 -9.01 -14.08 -6.65
C GLU A 11 -10.38 -13.39 -6.64
N ALA A 12 -11.31 -13.87 -5.83
CA ALA A 12 -12.64 -13.28 -5.67
C ALA A 12 -12.61 -11.85 -5.11
N ASP A 13 -11.49 -11.43 -4.49
CA ASP A 13 -11.34 -10.09 -3.93
C ASP A 13 -10.93 -9.04 -4.98
N ALA A 14 -10.62 -9.45 -6.20
CA ALA A 14 -10.07 -8.57 -7.24
C ALA A 14 -10.97 -7.36 -7.53
N ALA A 15 -12.28 -7.54 -7.56
CA ALA A 15 -13.22 -6.44 -7.81
C ALA A 15 -13.19 -5.40 -6.69
N ALA A 16 -13.19 -5.83 -5.44
CA ALA A 16 -13.12 -4.95 -4.28
C ALA A 16 -11.77 -4.22 -4.20
N ILE A 17 -10.68 -4.95 -4.45
CA ILE A 17 -9.33 -4.36 -4.52
C ILE A 17 -9.28 -3.28 -5.60
N CYS A 18 -9.84 -3.55 -6.77
CA CYS A 18 -9.91 -2.60 -7.88
C CYS A 18 -10.68 -1.34 -7.50
N GLU A 19 -11.86 -1.49 -6.92
CA GLU A 19 -12.70 -0.37 -6.50
C GLU A 19 -11.97 0.54 -5.51
N ILE A 20 -11.35 -0.04 -4.50
CA ILE A 20 -10.60 0.69 -3.47
C ILE A 20 -9.37 1.38 -4.05
N TYR A 21 -8.64 0.71 -4.94
CA TYR A 21 -7.51 1.29 -5.65
C TYR A 21 -7.94 2.50 -6.48
N ASN A 22 -9.04 2.37 -7.23
CA ASN A 22 -9.57 3.45 -8.06
C ASN A 22 -10.01 4.66 -7.22
N GLN A 23 -10.57 4.44 -6.04
CA GLN A 23 -10.85 5.53 -5.10
C GLN A 23 -9.56 6.29 -4.73
N GLY A 24 -8.47 5.59 -4.50
CA GLY A 24 -7.17 6.21 -4.23
C GLY A 24 -6.64 7.02 -5.41
N ILE A 25 -6.84 6.53 -6.63
CA ILE A 25 -6.50 7.27 -7.85
C ILE A 25 -7.34 8.54 -7.95
N GLU A 26 -8.66 8.42 -7.83
CA GLU A 26 -9.59 9.55 -7.90
C GLU A 26 -9.30 10.62 -6.84
N ASP A 27 -8.96 10.21 -5.64
CA ASP A 27 -8.75 11.11 -4.50
C ASP A 27 -7.33 11.71 -4.46
N ARG A 28 -6.43 11.31 -5.36
CA ARG A 28 -5.05 11.84 -5.46
C ARG A 28 -4.25 11.77 -4.16
N LEU A 29 -4.44 10.71 -3.35
CA LEU A 29 -3.83 10.61 -2.03
C LEU A 29 -2.56 9.77 -1.98
N ALA A 30 -2.45 8.74 -2.79
CA ALA A 30 -1.44 7.71 -2.56
C ALA A 30 -0.66 7.27 -3.81
N THR A 31 -1.02 7.73 -4.98
CA THR A 31 -0.39 7.27 -6.23
C THR A 31 -0.35 8.36 -7.28
N LEU A 32 0.70 8.32 -8.11
CA LEU A 32 0.80 9.17 -9.30
C LEU A 32 0.01 8.62 -10.49
N GLU A 33 -0.62 7.46 -10.34
CA GLU A 33 -1.49 6.89 -11.36
C GLU A 33 -2.74 7.77 -11.55
N THR A 34 -3.15 7.94 -12.80
CA THR A 34 -4.32 8.73 -13.17
C THR A 34 -5.38 7.91 -13.89
N GLU A 35 -5.00 6.76 -14.46
CA GLU A 35 -5.91 5.87 -15.15
C GLU A 35 -6.53 4.85 -14.20
N LEU A 36 -7.85 4.73 -14.25
CA LEU A 36 -8.57 3.75 -13.46
C LEU A 36 -8.28 2.34 -13.98
N ARG A 37 -8.26 1.38 -13.06
CA ARG A 37 -8.01 -0.03 -13.36
C ARG A 37 -9.33 -0.78 -13.51
N THR A 38 -9.27 -1.98 -14.10
CA THR A 38 -10.42 -2.88 -14.24
C THR A 38 -10.30 -4.06 -13.29
N PRO A 39 -11.42 -4.66 -12.87
CA PRO A 39 -11.38 -5.87 -12.03
C PRO A 39 -10.60 -7.02 -12.66
N GLU A 40 -10.68 -7.19 -13.97
CA GLU A 40 -9.95 -8.23 -14.69
C GLU A 40 -8.44 -8.01 -14.61
N GLU A 41 -7.99 -6.77 -14.80
CA GLU A 41 -6.58 -6.41 -14.66
C GLU A 41 -6.07 -6.71 -13.24
N ARG A 42 -6.87 -6.40 -12.21
CA ARG A 42 -6.51 -6.70 -10.83
C ARG A 42 -6.49 -8.20 -10.56
N ARG A 43 -7.34 -8.96 -11.19
CA ARG A 43 -7.32 -10.43 -11.10
C ARG A 43 -6.03 -11.00 -11.68
N HIS A 44 -5.61 -10.53 -12.85
CA HIS A 44 -4.34 -10.93 -13.46
C HIS A 44 -3.16 -10.53 -12.57
N TRP A 45 -3.19 -9.33 -12.02
CA TRP A 45 -2.17 -8.84 -11.10
C TRP A 45 -2.05 -9.73 -9.85
N LEU A 46 -3.16 -10.15 -9.27
CA LEU A 46 -3.15 -11.09 -8.13
C LEU A 46 -2.54 -12.44 -8.50
N LYS A 47 -2.94 -13.00 -9.64
CA LYS A 47 -2.45 -14.30 -10.10
C LYS A 47 -0.96 -14.32 -10.42
N ALA A 48 -0.43 -13.22 -10.91
CA ALA A 48 0.98 -13.13 -11.31
C ALA A 48 1.94 -13.00 -10.12
N ARG A 49 1.42 -12.84 -8.91
CA ARG A 49 2.26 -12.59 -7.72
C ARG A 49 2.76 -13.90 -7.12
N GLY A 50 4.02 -13.89 -6.74
CA GLY A 50 4.64 -15.03 -6.06
C GLY A 50 4.55 -14.92 -4.53
N PRO A 51 5.04 -15.95 -3.81
CA PRO A 51 4.93 -16.03 -2.34
C PRO A 51 5.71 -14.94 -1.60
N ARG A 52 6.68 -14.31 -2.22
CA ARG A 52 7.44 -13.22 -1.61
C ARG A 52 6.73 -11.87 -1.69
N HIS A 53 5.67 -11.76 -2.47
CA HIS A 53 4.91 -10.53 -2.69
C HIS A 53 3.42 -10.75 -2.40
N PRO A 54 3.07 -11.07 -1.13
CA PRO A 54 1.69 -11.35 -0.76
C PRO A 54 0.81 -10.12 -0.85
N VAL A 55 -0.48 -10.36 -1.04
CA VAL A 55 -1.54 -9.36 -0.95
C VAL A 55 -2.47 -9.78 0.18
N ILE A 56 -2.82 -8.84 1.03
CA ILE A 56 -3.77 -9.05 2.13
C ILE A 56 -4.95 -8.09 2.01
N VAL A 57 -6.07 -8.49 2.55
CA VAL A 57 -7.28 -7.67 2.62
C VAL A 57 -7.73 -7.50 4.07
N ALA A 58 -8.36 -6.38 4.34
CA ALA A 58 -9.08 -6.13 5.58
C ALA A 58 -10.57 -6.27 5.30
N GLU A 59 -11.23 -7.12 6.08
CA GLU A 59 -12.63 -7.46 5.90
C GLU A 59 -13.43 -7.05 7.12
N ASP A 60 -14.55 -6.38 6.92
CA ASP A 60 -15.51 -6.01 7.96
C ASP A 60 -16.89 -6.51 7.54
N GLY A 61 -17.45 -7.42 8.34
CA GLY A 61 -18.77 -7.98 8.07
C GLY A 61 -18.90 -8.66 6.69
N GLY A 62 -17.88 -9.33 6.23
CA GLY A 62 -17.84 -9.99 4.92
C GLY A 62 -17.52 -9.07 3.74
N ARG A 63 -17.28 -7.78 4.00
CA ARG A 63 -16.94 -6.79 2.97
C ARG A 63 -15.46 -6.42 3.07
N VAL A 64 -14.76 -6.40 1.94
CA VAL A 64 -13.38 -5.90 1.88
C VAL A 64 -13.41 -4.37 1.97
N VAL A 65 -12.72 -3.84 2.97
CA VAL A 65 -12.69 -2.39 3.27
C VAL A 65 -11.28 -1.80 3.18
N GLY A 66 -10.30 -2.61 2.86
CA GLY A 66 -8.92 -2.18 2.65
C GLY A 66 -8.07 -3.32 2.14
N TRP A 67 -6.91 -3.01 1.59
CA TRP A 67 -5.96 -4.00 1.15
C TRP A 67 -4.54 -3.46 1.21
N GLY A 68 -3.59 -4.36 1.19
CA GLY A 68 -2.18 -4.02 1.11
C GLY A 68 -1.38 -5.11 0.41
N SER A 69 -0.21 -4.74 -0.06
CA SER A 69 0.68 -5.66 -0.74
C SER A 69 2.14 -5.37 -0.42
N LEU A 70 2.96 -6.42 -0.41
CA LEU A 70 4.41 -6.29 -0.46
C LEU A 70 4.86 -6.38 -1.91
N ASN A 71 5.71 -5.46 -2.34
CA ASN A 71 6.11 -5.33 -3.74
C ASN A 71 7.62 -5.33 -3.87
N ALA A 72 8.14 -5.86 -4.97
CA ALA A 72 9.57 -5.78 -5.28
C ALA A 72 9.99 -4.31 -5.38
N PHE A 73 11.05 -3.94 -4.66
CA PHE A 73 11.60 -2.59 -4.73
C PHE A 73 12.38 -2.37 -6.03
N ASN A 74 13.23 -3.35 -6.38
CA ASN A 74 14.12 -3.22 -7.52
C ASN A 74 14.49 -4.63 -8.00
N PRO A 75 14.58 -4.90 -9.31
CA PRO A 75 14.84 -6.24 -9.83
C PRO A 75 16.27 -6.73 -9.65
N ARG A 76 17.22 -5.87 -9.28
CA ARG A 76 18.61 -6.27 -9.05
C ARG A 76 18.71 -7.15 -7.82
N ASP A 77 19.49 -8.22 -7.91
CA ASP A 77 19.62 -9.21 -6.83
C ASP A 77 20.11 -8.60 -5.51
N ALA A 78 20.96 -7.58 -5.56
CA ALA A 78 21.43 -6.88 -4.36
C ALA A 78 20.30 -6.24 -3.54
N TYR A 79 19.15 -5.96 -4.16
CA TYR A 79 17.98 -5.36 -3.51
C TYR A 79 16.88 -6.37 -3.12
N ARG A 80 17.13 -7.68 -3.26
CA ARG A 80 16.12 -8.70 -2.93
C ARG A 80 15.67 -8.68 -1.47
N HIS A 81 16.45 -8.05 -0.60
CA HIS A 81 16.14 -7.90 0.83
C HIS A 81 15.31 -6.66 1.16
N VAL A 82 15.08 -5.80 0.16
CA VAL A 82 14.31 -4.57 0.31
C VAL A 82 12.93 -4.79 -0.31
N VAL A 83 11.90 -4.44 0.43
CA VAL A 83 10.52 -4.56 -0.04
C VAL A 83 9.83 -3.21 0.03
N ASP A 84 9.06 -2.90 -0.99
CA ASP A 84 8.14 -1.77 -1.03
C ASP A 84 6.75 -2.28 -0.63
N PHE A 85 5.82 -1.40 -0.33
CA PHE A 85 4.46 -1.80 -0.03
C PHE A 85 3.42 -0.79 -0.54
N SER A 86 2.19 -1.27 -0.68
CA SER A 86 1.02 -0.46 -0.99
C SER A 86 -0.06 -0.70 0.05
N ILE A 87 -0.77 0.35 0.43
CA ILE A 87 -1.95 0.28 1.29
C ILE A 87 -3.02 1.19 0.73
N TYR A 88 -4.24 0.66 0.64
CA TYR A 88 -5.41 1.42 0.20
C TYR A 88 -6.59 1.06 1.10
N VAL A 89 -7.31 2.09 1.54
CA VAL A 89 -8.47 1.94 2.42
C VAL A 89 -9.71 2.50 1.72
N GLU A 90 -10.80 1.76 1.78
CA GLU A 90 -12.08 2.21 1.24
C GLU A 90 -12.43 3.58 1.83
N ARG A 91 -12.91 4.48 0.97
CA ARG A 91 -13.10 5.90 1.30
C ARG A 91 -13.88 6.13 2.58
N ALA A 92 -14.98 5.39 2.78
CA ALA A 92 -15.83 5.52 3.96
C ALA A 92 -15.20 4.96 5.25
N TYR A 93 -14.12 4.18 5.11
CA TYR A 93 -13.44 3.54 6.24
C TYR A 93 -12.11 4.19 6.61
N ARG A 94 -11.74 5.29 5.95
CA ARG A 94 -10.52 6.04 6.29
C ARG A 94 -10.65 6.67 7.68
N GLY A 95 -9.53 6.72 8.40
CA GLY A 95 -9.51 7.27 9.76
C GLY A 95 -10.07 6.35 10.84
N LYS A 96 -10.36 5.09 10.52
CA LYS A 96 -10.95 4.11 11.46
C LYS A 96 -10.00 2.99 11.87
N GLY A 97 -8.71 3.12 11.58
CA GLY A 97 -7.70 2.15 11.99
C GLY A 97 -7.46 1.00 11.00
N VAL A 98 -8.14 0.96 9.85
CA VAL A 98 -7.95 -0.10 8.85
C VAL A 98 -6.53 -0.07 8.28
N GLY A 99 -6.04 1.10 7.88
CA GLY A 99 -4.68 1.25 7.36
C GLY A 99 -3.62 0.83 8.36
N LYS A 100 -3.81 1.16 9.63
CA LYS A 100 -2.91 0.75 10.71
C LYS A 100 -2.85 -0.78 10.83
N ALA A 101 -3.99 -1.45 10.83
CA ALA A 101 -4.07 -2.90 10.93
C ALA A 101 -3.40 -3.59 9.73
N VAL A 102 -3.65 -3.09 8.51
CA VAL A 102 -3.04 -3.61 7.28
C VAL A 102 -1.53 -3.42 7.32
N LEU A 103 -1.05 -2.23 7.67
CA LEU A 103 0.39 -1.95 7.71
C LEU A 103 1.10 -2.79 8.78
N ALA A 104 0.52 -2.93 9.96
CA ALA A 104 1.08 -3.78 11.01
C ALA A 104 1.27 -5.22 10.52
N ARG A 105 0.28 -5.75 9.80
CA ARG A 105 0.37 -7.12 9.24
C ARG A 105 1.41 -7.21 8.13
N LEU A 106 1.52 -6.19 7.27
CA LEU A 106 2.56 -6.15 6.23
C LEU A 106 3.98 -6.16 6.84
N VAL A 107 4.18 -5.42 7.93
CA VAL A 107 5.47 -5.42 8.64
C VAL A 107 5.80 -6.81 9.19
N GLU A 108 4.83 -7.48 9.81
CA GLU A 108 5.02 -8.86 10.28
C GLU A 108 5.34 -9.82 9.13
N LEU A 109 4.61 -9.74 8.03
CA LEU A 109 4.85 -10.55 6.84
C LEU A 109 6.25 -10.29 6.26
N GLY A 110 6.68 -9.04 6.24
CA GLY A 110 8.03 -8.68 5.80
C GLY A 110 9.10 -9.39 6.64
N ARG A 111 8.92 -9.42 7.96
CA ARG A 111 9.81 -10.15 8.87
C ARG A 111 9.76 -11.65 8.65
N GLU A 112 8.57 -12.23 8.56
CA GLU A 112 8.37 -13.67 8.32
C GLU A 112 9.03 -14.13 7.02
N LEU A 113 8.99 -13.30 5.98
CA LEU A 113 9.59 -13.59 4.68
C LEU A 113 11.09 -13.31 4.62
N GLY A 114 11.68 -12.79 5.69
CA GLY A 114 13.12 -12.56 5.79
C GLY A 114 13.60 -11.27 5.13
N TYR A 115 12.71 -10.32 4.86
CA TYR A 115 13.14 -9.00 4.37
C TYR A 115 13.91 -8.25 5.46
N HIS A 116 14.94 -7.54 5.03
CA HIS A 116 15.77 -6.73 5.93
C HIS A 116 15.22 -5.32 6.13
N LYS A 117 14.55 -4.79 5.11
CA LYS A 117 14.15 -3.38 5.06
C LYS A 117 12.86 -3.20 4.27
N MET A 118 12.00 -2.31 4.76
CA MET A 118 10.78 -1.89 4.08
C MET A 118 10.86 -0.41 3.75
N VAL A 119 10.47 -0.04 2.53
CA VAL A 119 10.51 1.35 2.04
C VAL A 119 9.13 1.77 1.52
N LEU A 120 8.92 3.06 1.47
CA LEU A 120 7.72 3.65 0.87
C LEU A 120 8.03 4.99 0.22
N SER A 121 7.18 5.39 -0.71
CA SER A 121 7.07 6.76 -1.19
C SER A 121 5.66 7.27 -0.90
N ALA A 122 5.55 8.50 -0.45
CA ALA A 122 4.27 9.10 -0.09
C ALA A 122 4.22 10.58 -0.52
N PHE A 123 3.01 11.13 -0.56
CA PHE A 123 2.83 12.56 -0.81
C PHE A 123 2.90 13.34 0.50
N PRO A 124 3.61 14.50 0.53
CA PRO A 124 3.66 15.34 1.73
C PRO A 124 2.28 15.80 2.22
N HIS A 125 1.32 15.96 1.32
CA HIS A 125 -0.02 16.40 1.67
C HIS A 125 -0.89 15.29 2.30
N ASN A 126 -0.45 14.03 2.28
CA ASN A 126 -1.13 12.93 2.96
C ASN A 126 -0.72 12.88 4.44
N ALA A 127 -1.19 13.85 5.22
CA ALA A 127 -0.80 14.00 6.62
C ALA A 127 -1.18 12.76 7.47
N ALA A 128 -2.34 12.16 7.21
CA ALA A 128 -2.79 10.97 7.92
C ALA A 128 -1.88 9.77 7.65
N GLY A 129 -1.47 9.58 6.40
CA GLY A 129 -0.52 8.53 6.03
C GLY A 129 0.84 8.75 6.67
N MET A 130 1.35 9.98 6.63
CA MET A 130 2.64 10.33 7.24
C MET A 130 2.65 10.02 8.75
N ALA A 131 1.60 10.43 9.46
CA ALA A 131 1.47 10.15 10.89
C ALA A 131 1.43 8.64 11.19
N LEU A 132 0.73 7.87 10.36
CA LEU A 132 0.68 6.42 10.48
C LEU A 132 2.05 5.77 10.30
N TYR A 133 2.79 6.16 9.27
CA TYR A 133 4.11 5.60 8.97
C TYR A 133 5.11 5.89 10.11
N GLU A 134 5.14 7.13 10.59
CA GLU A 134 5.99 7.52 11.72
C GLU A 134 5.66 6.72 12.98
N ARG A 135 4.37 6.54 13.28
CA ARG A 135 3.91 5.80 14.44
C ARG A 135 4.32 4.32 14.40
N ILE A 136 4.38 3.72 13.22
CA ILE A 136 4.80 2.33 13.04
C ILE A 136 6.33 2.18 13.03
N GLY A 137 7.06 3.30 12.99
CA GLY A 137 8.51 3.30 13.11
C GLY A 137 9.27 3.56 11.83
N PHE A 138 8.60 4.05 10.78
CA PHE A 138 9.27 4.54 9.59
C PHE A 138 9.92 5.89 9.85
N ARG A 139 11.09 6.11 9.28
CA ARG A 139 11.78 7.39 9.33
C ARG A 139 11.86 8.01 7.94
N THR A 140 11.87 9.32 7.86
CA THR A 140 12.07 10.05 6.61
C THR A 140 13.52 9.90 6.14
N VAL A 141 13.71 9.46 4.90
CA VAL A 141 15.02 9.42 4.23
C VAL A 141 15.29 10.75 3.55
N GLY A 142 14.31 11.28 2.84
CA GLY A 142 14.42 12.54 2.11
C GLY A 142 13.19 12.81 1.26
N VAL A 143 13.27 13.94 0.54
CA VAL A 143 12.19 14.42 -0.33
C VAL A 143 12.72 14.57 -1.73
N TYR A 144 12.05 13.93 -2.69
CA TYR A 144 12.26 14.23 -4.10
C TYR A 144 11.40 15.45 -4.46
N LYS A 145 12.05 16.55 -4.82
CA LYS A 145 11.34 17.76 -5.24
C LYS A 145 10.85 17.62 -6.67
N GLN A 146 9.59 17.99 -6.89
CA GLN A 146 8.98 17.98 -8.23
C GLN A 146 9.18 16.65 -8.96
N GLN A 147 8.92 15.57 -8.25
CA GLN A 147 9.18 14.22 -8.71
C GLN A 147 8.19 13.75 -9.77
N GLY A 148 6.95 14.16 -9.68
CA GLY A 148 5.90 13.77 -10.62
C GLY A 148 5.04 14.94 -11.04
N LEU A 149 4.40 14.80 -12.20
CA LEU A 149 3.43 15.75 -12.72
C LEU A 149 2.03 15.14 -12.55
N LEU A 150 1.20 15.79 -11.75
CA LEU A 150 -0.15 15.31 -11.44
C LEU A 150 -1.14 16.46 -11.62
N ASP A 151 -2.11 16.28 -12.51
CA ASP A 151 -3.10 17.31 -12.83
C ASP A 151 -2.49 18.67 -13.19
N GLY A 152 -1.41 18.66 -13.96
CA GLY A 152 -0.71 19.87 -14.40
C GLY A 152 0.14 20.54 -13.33
N ARG A 153 0.35 19.90 -12.17
CA ARG A 153 1.18 20.44 -11.08
C ARG A 153 2.30 19.48 -10.73
N TRP A 154 3.47 20.04 -10.47
CA TRP A 154 4.60 19.29 -9.94
C TRP A 154 4.33 18.92 -8.49
N VAL A 155 4.52 17.64 -8.16
CA VAL A 155 4.36 17.14 -6.79
C VAL A 155 5.64 16.53 -6.27
N ASP A 156 5.94 16.80 -4.99
CA ASP A 156 7.06 16.21 -4.28
C ASP A 156 6.65 14.82 -3.79
N THR A 157 7.63 13.93 -3.61
CA THR A 157 7.42 12.66 -2.92
C THR A 157 8.40 12.52 -1.76
N ILE A 158 7.91 12.00 -0.64
CA ILE A 158 8.73 11.69 0.53
C ILE A 158 9.07 10.21 0.52
N VAL A 159 10.34 9.90 0.72
CA VAL A 159 10.80 8.52 0.88
C VAL A 159 11.00 8.24 2.35
N MET A 160 10.43 7.15 2.83
CA MET A 160 10.59 6.67 4.20
C MET A 160 11.06 5.22 4.22
N GLU A 161 11.68 4.81 5.31
CA GLU A 161 12.19 3.46 5.47
C GLU A 161 12.06 2.96 6.90
N LYS A 162 12.03 1.63 7.03
CA LYS A 162 12.06 0.93 8.31
C LYS A 162 12.92 -0.33 8.17
N LEU A 163 13.91 -0.48 9.07
CA LEU A 163 14.63 -1.73 9.21
C LEU A 163 13.74 -2.75 9.94
N LEU A 164 13.70 -3.97 9.44
CA LEU A 164 12.87 -5.05 10.00
C LEU A 164 13.69 -6.00 10.95
#